data_2442ba161354b5711dc354290d22f270
#
_entry.id   2442ba161354b5711dc354290d22f270
#
_cell.length_a   1.000
_cell.length_b   1.000
_cell.length_c   1.000
_cell.angle_alpha   90.00
_cell.angle_beta   90.00
_cell.angle_gamma   90.00
#
_symmetry.space_group_name_H-M   'P 1'
#
loop_
_entity.id
_entity.type
_entity.pdbx_description
1 polymer ?
#
loop_
_entity_poly.entity_id
_entity_poly.type
_entity_poly.pdbx_seq_one_letter_code
_entity_poly.pdbx_strand_id
1 'polypeptide(L)'
;MLYSTCNFLQKVTLNCFSNYEVSGRENVPPVGPLIVVSNHLSNIDPSIVAVSVSRRLKFLAKSSLFAGPFISGLLRWYGAYPLHRDRIDVASFKWALNQLREDGVILIFPEGTRSRGSMIRAKSGVARLVQMSDATILPVGITGTEHIGNVLRVVNPTGDIKVNIGSPFSLPKMDGPIDSPILKSMTDLIMERVSVLLPETYRGVYSLKKDHNK
;
A
#
# COMPACT_ATOMS: atom_id res chain seq x y z
N MET A 1 -21.98 -1.78 4.85
CA MET A 1 -22.07 -2.33 6.23
C MET A 1 -20.89 -3.26 6.53
N LEU A 2 -20.73 -4.42 5.92
CA LEU A 2 -19.73 -5.44 6.30
C LEU A 2 -18.24 -4.96 6.23
N TYR A 3 -17.80 -4.14 5.24
CA TYR A 3 -16.45 -3.53 5.21
C TYR A 3 -16.17 -2.71 6.48
N SER A 4 -17.12 -1.89 6.88
CA SER A 4 -17.00 -1.08 8.11
C SER A 4 -16.98 -1.95 9.36
N THR A 5 -17.76 -3.04 9.37
CA THR A 5 -17.78 -4.01 10.48
C THR A 5 -16.43 -4.74 10.59
N CYS A 6 -15.87 -5.22 9.46
CA CYS A 6 -14.54 -5.85 9.46
C CYS A 6 -13.46 -4.88 9.95
N ASN A 7 -13.47 -3.64 9.48
CA ASN A 7 -12.50 -2.63 9.92
C ASN A 7 -12.70 -2.26 11.40
N PHE A 8 -13.92 -2.22 11.88
CA PHE A 8 -14.19 -2.00 13.31
C PHE A 8 -13.62 -3.15 14.15
N LEU A 9 -13.92 -4.40 13.79
CA LEU A 9 -13.38 -5.58 14.48
C LEU A 9 -11.85 -5.60 14.44
N GLN A 10 -11.26 -5.32 13.27
CA GLN A 10 -9.80 -5.22 13.14
C GLN A 10 -9.22 -4.13 14.05
N LYS A 11 -9.86 -2.97 14.14
CA LYS A 11 -9.43 -1.89 15.04
C LYS A 11 -9.51 -2.31 16.51
N VAL A 12 -10.56 -3.04 16.89
CA VAL A 12 -10.69 -3.59 18.25
C VAL A 12 -9.56 -4.56 18.52
N THR A 13 -9.27 -5.52 17.63
CA THR A 13 -8.21 -6.50 17.84
C THR A 13 -6.82 -5.84 17.90
N LEU A 14 -6.55 -4.84 17.07
CA LEU A 14 -5.30 -4.06 17.12
C LEU A 14 -5.13 -3.37 18.48
N ASN A 15 -6.17 -2.72 18.98
CA ASN A 15 -6.10 -2.02 20.27
C ASN A 15 -6.05 -2.97 21.47
N CYS A 16 -6.61 -4.20 21.35
CA CYS A 16 -6.59 -5.18 22.44
C CYS A 16 -5.30 -5.98 22.54
N PHE A 17 -4.65 -6.27 21.38
CA PHE A 17 -3.56 -7.24 21.33
C PHE A 17 -2.23 -6.63 20.88
N SER A 18 -2.19 -5.37 20.45
CA SER A 18 -0.98 -4.68 20.03
C SER A 18 -0.92 -3.25 20.54
N ASN A 19 0.26 -2.69 20.57
CA ASN A 19 0.46 -1.26 20.74
C ASN A 19 0.33 -0.59 19.36
N TYR A 20 -0.92 -0.27 18.96
CA TYR A 20 -1.25 0.24 17.64
C TYR A 20 -1.33 1.76 17.64
N GLU A 21 -0.45 2.39 16.87
CA GLU A 21 -0.37 3.84 16.74
C GLU A 21 -0.53 4.27 15.27
N VAL A 22 -1.28 5.35 15.04
CA VAL A 22 -1.42 5.97 13.71
C VAL A 22 -1.20 7.46 13.80
N SER A 23 -0.29 7.98 13.00
CA SER A 23 -0.03 9.41 12.84
C SER A 23 -0.37 9.88 11.42
N GLY A 24 -0.70 11.16 11.26
CA GLY A 24 -0.94 11.80 9.96
C GLY A 24 -2.29 11.47 9.33
N ARG A 25 -3.31 11.07 10.09
CA ARG A 25 -4.66 10.79 9.56
C ARG A 25 -5.29 12.00 8.87
N GLU A 26 -4.95 13.18 9.29
CA GLU A 26 -5.34 14.48 8.72
C GLU A 26 -4.84 14.69 7.29
N ASN A 27 -3.81 13.95 6.88
CA ASN A 27 -3.23 14.03 5.54
C ASN A 27 -4.06 13.27 4.48
N VAL A 28 -5.07 12.50 4.89
CA VAL A 28 -5.90 11.72 3.95
C VAL A 28 -6.86 12.64 3.21
N PRO A 29 -6.72 12.85 1.88
CA PRO A 29 -7.66 13.65 1.11
C PRO A 29 -9.09 13.11 1.23
N PRO A 30 -10.08 13.96 1.57
CA PRO A 30 -11.46 13.50 1.80
C PRO A 30 -12.15 13.02 0.53
N VAL A 31 -11.76 13.56 -0.63
CA VAL A 31 -12.36 13.30 -1.94
C VAL A 31 -11.29 13.14 -3.03
N GLY A 32 -11.70 12.72 -4.22
CA GLY A 32 -10.86 12.56 -5.39
C GLY A 32 -10.13 11.22 -5.46
N PRO A 33 -9.58 10.88 -6.63
CA PRO A 33 -8.84 9.64 -6.83
C PRO A 33 -7.54 9.63 -6.01
N LEU A 34 -7.29 8.52 -5.33
CA LEU A 34 -6.15 8.41 -4.41
C LEU A 34 -5.40 7.09 -4.60
N ILE A 35 -4.10 7.16 -4.74
CA ILE A 35 -3.20 6.00 -4.70
C ILE A 35 -2.44 6.03 -3.38
N VAL A 36 -2.80 5.12 -2.47
CA VAL A 36 -2.06 4.89 -1.23
C VAL A 36 -0.88 3.98 -1.54
N VAL A 37 0.32 4.42 -1.24
CA VAL A 37 1.56 3.66 -1.48
C VAL A 37 2.24 3.35 -0.16
N SER A 38 2.53 2.06 0.09
CA SER A 38 3.15 1.63 1.35
C SER A 38 4.25 0.59 1.13
N ASN A 39 5.18 0.48 2.08
CA ASN A 39 6.05 -0.68 2.23
C ASN A 39 5.23 -1.91 2.64
N HIS A 40 5.75 -3.12 2.43
CA HIS A 40 5.02 -4.36 2.66
C HIS A 40 5.81 -5.37 3.48
N LEU A 41 5.38 -5.61 4.72
CA LEU A 41 6.04 -6.49 5.68
C LEU A 41 5.26 -7.79 5.92
N SER A 42 3.91 -7.70 5.93
CA SER A 42 3.02 -8.78 6.37
C SER A 42 1.78 -8.93 5.49
N ASN A 43 1.17 -10.12 5.55
CA ASN A 43 -0.12 -10.39 4.89
C ASN A 43 -1.28 -9.56 5.47
N ILE A 44 -1.14 -9.02 6.69
CA ILE A 44 -2.18 -8.21 7.34
C ILE A 44 -2.03 -6.71 7.07
N ASP A 45 -0.95 -6.26 6.43
CA ASP A 45 -0.74 -4.83 6.13
C ASP A 45 -1.92 -4.19 5.38
N PRO A 46 -2.54 -4.85 4.37
CA PRO A 46 -3.68 -4.26 3.69
C PRO A 46 -4.83 -3.91 4.64
N SER A 47 -5.12 -4.77 5.63
CA SER A 47 -6.18 -4.53 6.61
C SER A 47 -5.78 -3.45 7.62
N ILE A 48 -4.50 -3.38 7.99
CA ILE A 48 -3.97 -2.33 8.88
C ILE A 48 -4.07 -0.96 8.20
N VAL A 49 -3.66 -0.84 6.95
CA VAL A 49 -3.83 0.42 6.20
C VAL A 49 -5.30 0.77 6.04
N ALA A 50 -6.17 -0.25 5.80
CA ALA A 50 -7.61 -0.03 5.64
C ALA A 50 -8.28 0.56 6.90
N VAL A 51 -7.80 0.23 8.10
CA VAL A 51 -8.30 0.81 9.36
C VAL A 51 -7.62 2.12 9.74
N SER A 52 -6.45 2.41 9.15
CA SER A 52 -5.69 3.65 9.38
C SER A 52 -6.19 4.80 8.52
N VAL A 53 -6.62 4.52 7.29
CA VAL A 53 -7.10 5.50 6.30
C VAL A 53 -8.60 5.66 6.41
N SER A 54 -9.10 6.91 6.43
CA SER A 54 -10.53 7.25 6.63
C SER A 54 -11.43 6.94 5.42
N ARG A 55 -10.86 6.48 4.30
CA ARG A 55 -11.57 6.16 3.05
C ARG A 55 -11.54 4.67 2.75
N ARG A 56 -12.58 4.17 2.05
CA ARG A 56 -12.64 2.77 1.66
C ARG A 56 -11.55 2.43 0.64
N LEU A 57 -10.62 1.53 1.03
CA LEU A 57 -9.53 1.06 0.20
C LEU A 57 -9.96 -0.11 -0.69
N LYS A 58 -9.41 -0.14 -1.90
CA LYS A 58 -9.38 -1.30 -2.79
C LYS A 58 -7.91 -1.64 -3.05
N PHE A 59 -7.57 -2.92 -3.20
CA PHE A 59 -6.16 -3.34 -3.34
C PHE A 59 -5.98 -4.57 -4.21
N LEU A 60 -4.77 -4.73 -4.75
CA LEU A 60 -4.40 -5.88 -5.56
C LEU A 60 -3.81 -6.98 -4.67
N ALA A 61 -4.39 -8.16 -4.69
CA ALA A 61 -3.95 -9.30 -3.92
C ALA A 61 -3.54 -10.47 -4.83
N LYS A 62 -2.55 -11.27 -4.41
CA LYS A 62 -2.07 -12.42 -5.20
C LYS A 62 -3.23 -13.33 -5.59
N SER A 63 -3.34 -13.68 -6.88
CA SER A 63 -4.43 -14.51 -7.42
C SER A 63 -4.62 -15.85 -6.70
N SER A 64 -3.52 -16.45 -6.19
CA SER A 64 -3.58 -17.69 -5.41
C SER A 64 -4.32 -17.59 -4.07
N LEU A 65 -4.60 -16.38 -3.57
CA LEU A 65 -5.40 -16.17 -2.36
C LEU A 65 -6.91 -16.34 -2.62
N PHE A 66 -7.32 -16.28 -3.89
CA PHE A 66 -8.72 -16.43 -4.30
C PHE A 66 -9.08 -17.90 -4.51
N ALA A 67 -8.76 -18.77 -3.54
CA ALA A 67 -9.03 -20.19 -3.59
C ALA A 67 -10.48 -20.49 -3.19
N GLY A 68 -11.26 -21.02 -4.14
CA GLY A 68 -12.66 -21.36 -3.94
C GLY A 68 -13.63 -20.15 -3.93
N PRO A 69 -14.92 -20.41 -4.14
CA PRO A 69 -15.91 -19.34 -4.35
C PRO A 69 -16.15 -18.49 -3.11
N PHE A 70 -16.14 -19.08 -1.93
CA PHE A 70 -16.41 -18.40 -0.66
C PHE A 70 -15.29 -17.39 -0.33
N ILE A 71 -14.03 -17.82 -0.34
CA ILE A 71 -12.87 -16.96 -0.06
C ILE A 71 -12.76 -15.87 -1.13
N SER A 72 -12.95 -16.23 -2.41
CA SER A 72 -12.96 -15.25 -3.51
C SER A 72 -14.04 -14.19 -3.33
N GLY A 73 -15.24 -14.60 -2.96
CA GLY A 73 -16.35 -13.69 -2.68
C GLY A 73 -16.02 -12.72 -1.54
N LEU A 74 -15.53 -13.24 -0.42
CA LEU A 74 -15.15 -12.44 0.75
C LEU A 74 -14.05 -11.43 0.43
N LEU A 75 -12.96 -11.86 -0.25
CA LEU A 75 -11.86 -10.99 -0.62
C LEU A 75 -12.29 -9.87 -1.58
N ARG A 76 -13.04 -10.22 -2.64
CA ARG A 76 -13.56 -9.22 -3.60
C ARG A 76 -14.46 -8.20 -2.90
N TRP A 77 -15.30 -8.69 -2.01
CA TRP A 77 -16.21 -7.86 -1.26
C TRP A 77 -15.49 -6.93 -0.27
N TYR A 78 -14.40 -7.38 0.35
CA TYR A 78 -13.52 -6.53 1.17
C TYR A 78 -12.77 -5.48 0.36
N GLY A 79 -12.69 -5.63 -0.98
CA GLY A 79 -12.04 -4.69 -1.88
C GLY A 79 -10.79 -5.23 -2.56
N ALA A 80 -10.47 -6.52 -2.38
CA ALA A 80 -9.34 -7.15 -3.06
C ALA A 80 -9.67 -7.53 -4.49
N TYR A 81 -8.75 -7.29 -5.42
CA TYR A 81 -8.80 -7.76 -6.79
C TYR A 81 -7.61 -8.70 -7.08
N PRO A 82 -7.82 -9.82 -7.78
CA PRO A 82 -6.75 -10.77 -8.06
C PRO A 82 -5.70 -10.17 -9.01
N LEU A 83 -4.43 -10.36 -8.66
CA LEU A 83 -3.25 -9.96 -9.43
C LEU A 83 -2.39 -11.18 -9.76
N HIS A 84 -2.13 -11.41 -11.03
CA HIS A 84 -1.14 -12.38 -11.51
C HIS A 84 0.24 -11.72 -11.52
N ARG A 85 1.12 -12.15 -10.60
CA ARG A 85 2.46 -11.52 -10.41
C ARG A 85 3.52 -12.04 -11.37
N ASP A 86 3.22 -13.14 -12.05
CA ASP A 86 4.14 -13.89 -12.91
C ASP A 86 4.15 -13.37 -14.36
N ARG A 87 3.22 -12.48 -14.68
CA ARG A 87 3.04 -11.89 -16.01
C ARG A 87 2.56 -10.44 -15.91
N ILE A 88 2.58 -9.73 -17.04
CA ILE A 88 1.94 -8.42 -17.16
C ILE A 88 0.43 -8.63 -17.07
N ASP A 89 -0.18 -8.16 -15.98
CA ASP A 89 -1.62 -8.30 -15.74
C ASP A 89 -2.36 -7.02 -16.13
N VAL A 90 -2.70 -6.94 -17.42
CA VAL A 90 -3.42 -5.79 -18.00
C VAL A 90 -4.81 -5.64 -17.38
N ALA A 91 -5.46 -6.76 -16.99
CA ALA A 91 -6.80 -6.72 -16.40
C ALA A 91 -6.79 -6.05 -15.02
N SER A 92 -5.84 -6.42 -14.16
CA SER A 92 -5.66 -5.79 -12.85
C SER A 92 -5.34 -4.29 -12.97
N PHE A 93 -4.53 -3.93 -13.97
CA PHE A 93 -4.17 -2.54 -14.21
C PHE A 93 -5.37 -1.71 -14.68
N LYS A 94 -6.12 -2.21 -15.65
CA LYS A 94 -7.37 -1.58 -16.12
C LYS A 94 -8.40 -1.44 -15.01
N TRP A 95 -8.54 -2.48 -14.18
CA TRP A 95 -9.42 -2.42 -13.02
C TRP A 95 -9.01 -1.31 -12.05
N ALA A 96 -7.73 -1.18 -11.72
CA ALA A 96 -7.23 -0.12 -10.85
C ALA A 96 -7.51 1.28 -11.43
N LEU A 97 -7.26 1.48 -12.72
CA LEU A 97 -7.59 2.74 -13.41
C LEU A 97 -9.08 3.07 -13.35
N ASN A 98 -9.95 2.08 -13.58
CA ASN A 98 -11.39 2.30 -13.50
C ASN A 98 -11.83 2.70 -12.09
N GLN A 99 -11.23 2.08 -11.05
CA GLN A 99 -11.53 2.47 -9.67
C GLN A 99 -11.12 3.91 -9.37
N LEU A 100 -9.97 4.36 -9.89
CA LEU A 100 -9.51 5.75 -9.73
C LEU A 100 -10.41 6.74 -10.49
N ARG A 101 -10.92 6.39 -11.66
CA ARG A 101 -11.89 7.23 -12.41
C ARG A 101 -13.22 7.43 -11.68
N GLU A 102 -13.54 6.52 -10.75
CA GLU A 102 -14.73 6.58 -9.89
C GLU A 102 -14.41 7.21 -8.52
N ASP A 103 -13.41 8.09 -8.44
CA ASP A 103 -12.92 8.70 -7.19
C ASP A 103 -12.53 7.68 -6.11
N GLY A 104 -12.18 6.46 -6.53
CA GLY A 104 -11.79 5.38 -5.64
C GLY A 104 -10.39 5.55 -5.05
N VAL A 105 -10.12 4.74 -4.03
CA VAL A 105 -8.81 4.69 -3.37
C VAL A 105 -8.18 3.33 -3.61
N ILE A 106 -6.99 3.32 -4.21
CA ILE A 106 -6.21 2.10 -4.50
C ILE A 106 -5.00 2.04 -3.58
N LEU A 107 -4.87 0.95 -2.82
CA LEU A 107 -3.66 0.65 -2.06
C LEU A 107 -2.73 -0.23 -2.91
N ILE A 108 -1.47 0.20 -2.99
CA ILE A 108 -0.42 -0.50 -3.72
C ILE A 108 0.80 -0.70 -2.82
N PHE A 109 1.36 -1.90 -2.90
CA PHE A 109 2.67 -2.23 -2.35
C PHE A 109 3.64 -2.43 -3.53
N PRO A 110 4.40 -1.40 -3.94
CA PRO A 110 5.19 -1.46 -5.18
C PRO A 110 6.31 -2.48 -5.16
N GLU A 111 6.74 -2.92 -3.99
CA GLU A 111 7.71 -4.01 -3.80
C GLU A 111 7.22 -5.33 -4.46
N GLY A 112 5.90 -5.51 -4.58
CA GLY A 112 5.29 -6.68 -5.23
C GLY A 112 5.43 -7.97 -4.43
N THR A 113 6.12 -7.94 -3.30
CA THR A 113 6.26 -9.03 -2.33
C THR A 113 6.50 -8.44 -0.95
N ARG A 114 6.42 -9.26 0.10
CA ARG A 114 6.74 -8.82 1.46
C ARG A 114 8.25 -8.77 1.64
N SER A 115 8.73 -7.68 2.22
CA SER A 115 10.10 -7.55 2.68
C SER A 115 10.24 -8.14 4.10
N ARG A 116 11.45 -8.43 4.53
CA ARG A 116 11.75 -8.99 5.86
C ARG A 116 12.26 -7.91 6.81
N GLY A 117 11.52 -6.80 6.93
CA GLY A 117 11.86 -5.72 7.86
C GLY A 117 12.58 -4.53 7.20
N SER A 118 12.98 -4.60 5.92
CA SER A 118 13.55 -3.46 5.22
C SER A 118 13.07 -3.40 3.77
N MET A 119 12.83 -2.18 3.26
CA MET A 119 12.29 -1.95 1.91
C MET A 119 13.20 -2.54 0.84
N ILE A 120 12.59 -3.24 -0.11
CA ILE A 120 13.26 -3.75 -1.32
C ILE A 120 12.88 -2.90 -2.53
N ARG A 121 13.61 -3.07 -3.64
CA ARG A 121 13.39 -2.29 -4.85
C ARG A 121 11.98 -2.48 -5.40
N ALA A 122 11.30 -1.36 -5.63
CA ALA A 122 9.93 -1.32 -6.15
C ALA A 122 9.87 -1.56 -7.67
N LYS A 123 8.72 -2.04 -8.13
CA LYS A 123 8.37 -2.21 -9.55
C LYS A 123 7.72 -0.94 -10.09
N SER A 124 8.02 -0.57 -11.33
CA SER A 124 7.55 0.68 -11.97
C SER A 124 6.04 0.74 -12.29
N GLY A 125 5.28 -0.28 -11.93
CA GLY A 125 3.83 -0.30 -12.15
C GLY A 125 3.08 0.83 -11.44
N VAL A 126 3.53 1.25 -10.26
CA VAL A 126 2.92 2.36 -9.53
C VAL A 126 3.09 3.69 -10.27
N ALA A 127 4.28 4.00 -10.76
CA ALA A 127 4.54 5.22 -11.54
C ALA A 127 3.69 5.25 -12.82
N ARG A 128 3.56 4.11 -13.51
CA ARG A 128 2.69 4.00 -14.69
C ARG A 128 1.23 4.26 -14.34
N LEU A 129 0.73 3.73 -13.22
CA LEU A 129 -0.65 3.96 -12.78
C LEU A 129 -0.88 5.44 -12.47
N VAL A 130 0.06 6.09 -11.78
CA VAL A 130 0.03 7.53 -11.48
C VAL A 130 -0.04 8.35 -12.77
N GLN A 131 0.80 8.04 -13.75
CA GLN A 131 0.86 8.79 -15.01
C GLN A 131 -0.42 8.62 -15.87
N MET A 132 -1.10 7.49 -15.75
CA MET A 132 -2.34 7.18 -16.48
C MET A 132 -3.62 7.60 -15.72
N SER A 133 -3.49 8.15 -14.53
CA SER A 133 -4.59 8.63 -13.70
C SER A 133 -4.32 10.05 -13.23
N ASP A 134 -5.37 10.74 -12.75
CA ASP A 134 -5.25 12.05 -12.10
C ASP A 134 -5.17 11.91 -10.57
N ALA A 135 -4.74 10.72 -10.11
CA ALA A 135 -4.75 10.39 -8.69
C ALA A 135 -3.61 11.08 -7.93
N THR A 136 -3.97 11.63 -6.78
CA THR A 136 -3.01 12.04 -5.76
C THR A 136 -2.35 10.81 -5.13
N ILE A 137 -1.10 10.93 -4.73
CA ILE A 137 -0.32 9.87 -4.06
C ILE A 137 -0.29 10.14 -2.57
N LEU A 138 -0.65 9.15 -1.76
CA LEU A 138 -0.55 9.20 -0.30
C LEU A 138 0.50 8.20 0.18
N PRO A 139 1.67 8.64 0.63
CA PRO A 139 2.69 7.74 1.16
C PRO A 139 2.33 7.29 2.57
N VAL A 140 2.50 6.01 2.84
CA VAL A 140 2.22 5.39 4.15
C VAL A 140 3.40 4.48 4.53
N GLY A 141 3.94 4.67 5.73
CA GLY A 141 4.95 3.82 6.33
C GLY A 141 4.35 2.91 7.38
N ILE A 142 4.64 1.60 7.31
CA ILE A 142 4.22 0.59 8.29
C ILE A 142 5.46 -0.02 8.95
N THR A 143 5.40 -0.22 10.27
CA THR A 143 6.42 -0.95 11.04
C THR A 143 5.78 -1.93 12.02
N GLY A 144 6.55 -2.94 12.45
CA GLY A 144 6.16 -3.86 13.53
C GLY A 144 5.25 -5.01 13.10
N THR A 145 5.03 -5.23 11.78
CA THR A 145 4.21 -6.35 11.28
C THR A 145 5.03 -7.49 10.69
N GLU A 146 6.33 -7.37 10.57
CA GLU A 146 7.24 -8.32 9.91
C GLU A 146 7.24 -9.73 10.54
N HIS A 147 6.94 -9.82 11.82
CA HIS A 147 6.83 -11.09 12.55
C HIS A 147 5.45 -11.76 12.37
N ILE A 148 4.46 -11.04 11.81
CA ILE A 148 3.10 -11.54 11.62
C ILE A 148 3.01 -12.20 10.24
N GLY A 149 3.47 -13.45 10.15
CA GLY A 149 3.52 -14.17 8.86
C GLY A 149 2.17 -14.71 8.37
N ASN A 150 1.25 -15.04 9.30
CA ASN A 150 -0.01 -15.69 8.97
C ASN A 150 -1.17 -14.67 8.94
N VAL A 151 -2.01 -14.73 7.89
CA VAL A 151 -3.19 -13.88 7.74
C VAL A 151 -4.22 -14.07 8.86
N LEU A 152 -4.29 -15.26 9.47
CA LEU A 152 -5.17 -15.53 10.61
C LEU A 152 -4.81 -14.73 11.86
N ARG A 153 -3.58 -14.23 11.94
CA ARG A 153 -3.16 -13.30 12.98
C ARG A 153 -3.85 -11.93 12.93
N VAL A 154 -4.65 -11.69 11.93
CA VAL A 154 -5.53 -10.51 11.85
C VAL A 154 -6.47 -10.42 13.06
N VAL A 155 -6.85 -11.55 13.65
CA VAL A 155 -7.72 -11.60 14.86
C VAL A 155 -6.94 -11.45 16.18
N ASN A 156 -5.62 -11.62 16.13
CA ASN A 156 -4.73 -11.46 17.28
C ASN A 156 -3.37 -10.89 16.82
N PRO A 157 -3.35 -9.64 16.33
CA PRO A 157 -2.10 -8.95 15.98
C PRO A 157 -1.38 -8.58 17.28
N THR A 158 -0.06 -8.84 17.34
CA THR A 158 0.75 -8.53 18.52
C THR A 158 1.93 -7.64 18.15
N GLY A 159 2.50 -6.94 19.13
CA GLY A 159 3.70 -6.11 18.98
C GLY A 159 3.40 -4.61 18.82
N ASP A 160 4.46 -3.85 18.54
CA ASP A 160 4.38 -2.39 18.35
C ASP A 160 4.14 -2.08 16.88
N ILE A 161 2.87 -1.90 16.52
CA ILE A 161 2.45 -1.64 15.14
C ILE A 161 2.24 -0.15 14.95
N LYS A 162 3.06 0.48 14.08
CA LYS A 162 2.94 1.91 13.78
C LYS A 162 2.65 2.13 12.31
N VAL A 163 1.74 3.08 12.06
CA VAL A 163 1.37 3.54 10.72
C VAL A 163 1.55 5.05 10.66
N ASN A 164 2.46 5.48 9.81
CA ASN A 164 2.75 6.90 9.58
C ASN A 164 2.22 7.29 8.19
N ILE A 165 1.24 8.20 8.15
CA ILE A 165 0.64 8.71 6.92
C ILE A 165 1.29 10.06 6.59
N GLY A 166 2.02 10.11 5.49
CA GLY A 166 2.71 11.33 5.06
C GLY A 166 1.81 12.29 4.29
N SER A 167 2.34 13.46 3.96
CA SER A 167 1.61 14.46 3.16
C SER A 167 1.34 13.93 1.75
N PRO A 168 0.11 14.14 1.22
CA PRO A 168 -0.21 13.76 -0.15
C PRO A 168 0.57 14.63 -1.15
N PHE A 169 0.88 14.04 -2.31
CA PHE A 169 1.58 14.73 -3.38
C PHE A 169 1.16 14.22 -4.75
N SER A 170 1.53 14.95 -5.80
CA SER A 170 1.34 14.53 -7.19
C SER A 170 2.67 14.57 -7.93
N LEU A 171 2.81 13.73 -8.93
CA LEU A 171 3.91 13.79 -9.87
C LEU A 171 3.50 14.61 -11.11
N PRO A 172 4.44 15.34 -11.74
CA PRO A 172 4.17 16.01 -12.98
C PRO A 172 3.75 14.99 -14.05
N LYS A 173 2.73 15.34 -14.84
CA LYS A 173 2.34 14.53 -16.01
C LYS A 173 3.36 14.71 -17.12
N MET A 174 3.64 13.61 -17.78
CA MET A 174 4.52 13.56 -18.93
C MET A 174 3.67 13.36 -20.19
N ASP A 175 3.95 14.13 -21.22
CA ASP A 175 3.32 13.95 -22.52
C ASP A 175 4.04 12.85 -23.32
N GLY A 176 3.28 11.97 -23.95
CA GLY A 176 3.78 10.91 -24.81
C GLY A 176 4.24 9.62 -24.08
N PRO A 177 4.92 8.73 -24.82
CA PRO A 177 5.43 7.48 -24.27
C PRO A 177 6.51 7.74 -23.23
N ILE A 178 6.37 7.12 -22.05
CA ILE A 178 7.34 7.28 -20.96
C ILE A 178 8.29 6.09 -20.94
N ASP A 179 9.58 6.37 -21.05
CA ASP A 179 10.62 5.38 -21.02
C ASP A 179 10.79 4.70 -19.64
N SER A 180 11.28 3.46 -19.67
CA SER A 180 11.51 2.67 -18.45
C SER A 180 12.41 3.36 -17.41
N PRO A 181 13.50 4.06 -17.77
CA PRO A 181 14.30 4.81 -16.80
C PRO A 181 13.53 5.91 -16.09
N ILE A 182 12.68 6.65 -16.80
CA ILE A 182 11.86 7.72 -16.23
C ILE A 182 10.81 7.12 -15.24
N LEU A 183 10.11 6.06 -15.65
CA LEU A 183 9.18 5.35 -14.75
C LEU A 183 9.87 4.81 -13.50
N LYS A 184 11.12 4.37 -13.63
CA LYS A 184 11.92 3.91 -12.50
C LYS A 184 12.23 5.08 -11.56
N SER A 185 12.73 6.20 -12.08
CA SER A 185 13.02 7.39 -11.28
C SER A 185 11.78 7.92 -10.55
N MET A 186 10.64 7.97 -11.23
CA MET A 186 9.37 8.33 -10.60
C MET A 186 8.97 7.35 -9.48
N THR A 187 9.19 6.05 -9.69
CA THR A 187 8.92 5.03 -8.67
C THR A 187 9.86 5.19 -7.47
N ASP A 188 11.15 5.42 -7.73
CA ASP A 188 12.12 5.65 -6.66
C ASP A 188 11.74 6.90 -5.84
N LEU A 189 11.33 8.01 -6.48
CA LEU A 189 10.83 9.21 -5.80
C LEU A 189 9.60 8.92 -4.92
N ILE A 190 8.64 8.13 -5.42
CA ILE A 190 7.46 7.72 -4.64
C ILE A 190 7.91 6.92 -3.40
N MET A 191 8.81 5.96 -3.57
CA MET A 191 9.27 5.10 -2.48
C MET A 191 10.16 5.84 -1.47
N GLU A 192 10.91 6.85 -1.90
CA GLU A 192 11.64 7.75 -1.01
C GLU A 192 10.68 8.51 -0.08
N ARG A 193 9.51 8.96 -0.59
CA ARG A 193 8.47 9.57 0.24
C ARG A 193 7.88 8.58 1.27
N VAL A 194 7.84 7.29 0.95
CA VAL A 194 7.47 6.25 1.93
C VAL A 194 8.61 6.03 2.92
N SER A 195 9.86 5.97 2.45
CA SER A 195 11.02 5.65 3.29
C SER A 195 11.25 6.66 4.41
N VAL A 196 11.02 7.96 4.16
CA VAL A 196 11.19 9.00 5.20
C VAL A 196 10.18 8.88 6.35
N LEU A 197 9.07 8.15 6.17
CA LEU A 197 8.09 7.86 7.22
C LEU A 197 8.52 6.69 8.11
N LEU A 198 9.61 6.01 7.78
CA LEU A 198 10.10 4.80 8.42
C LEU A 198 11.39 5.09 9.21
N PRO A 199 11.66 4.35 10.29
CA PRO A 199 12.98 4.31 10.92
C PRO A 199 14.06 3.88 9.90
N GLU A 200 15.30 4.30 10.09
CA GLU A 200 16.39 4.03 9.15
C GLU A 200 16.58 2.55 8.85
N THR A 201 16.41 1.70 9.86
CA THR A 201 16.52 0.24 9.75
C THR A 201 15.52 -0.39 8.75
N TYR A 202 14.36 0.26 8.53
CA TYR A 202 13.33 -0.21 7.61
C TYR A 202 13.50 0.32 6.18
N ARG A 203 14.33 1.35 5.94
CA ARG A 203 14.44 2.02 4.64
C ARG A 203 15.10 1.18 3.55
N GLY A 204 15.94 0.21 3.92
CA GLY A 204 16.58 -0.72 2.98
C GLY A 204 17.28 -0.02 1.83
N VAL A 205 16.90 -0.34 0.58
CA VAL A 205 17.50 0.26 -0.64
C VAL A 205 17.18 1.75 -0.82
N TYR A 206 16.26 2.31 -0.04
CA TYR A 206 15.87 3.73 -0.02
C TYR A 206 16.41 4.49 1.20
N SER A 207 17.36 3.91 1.93
CA SER A 207 18.13 4.66 2.94
C SER A 207 18.85 5.81 2.26
N LEU A 208 18.73 7.01 2.84
CA LEU A 208 19.50 8.15 2.37
C LEU A 208 20.98 7.77 2.46
N LYS A 209 21.69 7.76 1.34
CA LYS A 209 23.14 7.67 1.36
C LYS A 209 23.63 8.85 2.21
N LYS A 210 24.27 8.58 3.33
CA LYS A 210 25.09 9.59 4.00
C LYS A 210 26.13 9.98 2.97
N ASP A 211 26.04 11.20 2.45
CA ASP A 211 27.12 11.79 1.68
C ASP A 211 28.36 11.75 2.59
N HIS A 212 29.22 10.78 2.36
CA HIS A 212 30.57 10.77 2.88
C HIS A 212 31.40 11.75 2.02
N ASN A 213 31.04 13.04 2.11
CA ASN A 213 31.99 14.10 1.78
C ASN A 213 32.89 14.26 3.02
N LYS A 214 34.02 13.58 2.98
CA LYS A 214 35.25 13.97 3.65
C LYS A 214 36.27 14.34 2.61
#